data_c6b21398223c80b2b69f39fcd4130109
#
_entry.id   c6b21398223c80b2b69f39fcd4130109
#
_cell.length_a   1.000
_cell.length_b   1.000
_cell.length_c   1.000
_cell.angle_alpha   90.00
_cell.angle_beta   90.00
_cell.angle_gamma   90.00
#
_symmetry.space_group_name_H-M   'P 1'
#
loop_
_entity.id
_entity.type
_entity.pdbx_description
1 polymer ?
#
loop_
_entity_poly.entity_id
_entity_poly.type
_entity_poly.pdbx_seq_one_letter_code
_entity_poly.pdbx_strand_id
1 'polypeptide(L)'
;KVALEWHKNTVTDTNESGLSFLDEAAAENLYCLWQPTVALNMDERCAGLDMLEARGRLLNLHVYYWLEGKRRPFAEGLDEWRRYLQHVNRNEKRYGLLEFVLDNTEEQFLEDAAQWKRLLQETAMN
;
A
#
# COMPACT_ATOMS: atom_id res chain seq x y z
N LYS A 1 -5.45 -14.43 -10.45
CA LYS A 1 -5.53 -13.78 -9.15
C LYS A 1 -6.56 -12.65 -9.19
N VAL A 2 -7.31 -12.48 -8.13
CA VAL A 2 -8.23 -11.36 -7.90
C VAL A 2 -7.74 -10.64 -6.64
N ALA A 3 -7.70 -9.32 -6.64
CA ALA A 3 -7.28 -8.56 -5.48
C ALA A 3 -8.41 -7.64 -4.99
N LEU A 4 -8.70 -7.71 -3.70
CA LEU A 4 -9.55 -6.73 -3.02
C LEU A 4 -8.72 -5.48 -2.74
N GLU A 5 -9.25 -4.34 -3.07
CA GLU A 5 -8.65 -3.07 -2.66
C GLU A 5 -8.91 -2.83 -1.17
N TRP A 6 -7.86 -2.47 -0.44
CA TRP A 6 -7.95 -2.07 0.97
C TRP A 6 -8.48 -0.64 1.04
N HIS A 7 -9.77 -0.46 1.32
CA HIS A 7 -10.43 0.83 1.11
C HIS A 7 -11.41 1.19 2.23
N LYS A 8 -11.40 2.47 2.64
CA LYS A 8 -12.35 2.98 3.64
C LYS A 8 -13.81 2.87 3.18
N ASN A 9 -14.71 2.69 4.13
CA ASN A 9 -16.16 2.54 3.89
C ASN A 9 -16.52 1.31 3.04
N THR A 10 -15.71 0.27 3.09
CA THR A 10 -15.95 -1.02 2.45
C THR A 10 -15.69 -2.16 3.43
N VAL A 11 -15.86 -3.39 3.00
CA VAL A 11 -15.53 -4.59 3.81
C VAL A 11 -14.04 -4.67 4.19
N THR A 12 -13.19 -3.90 3.55
CA THR A 12 -11.75 -3.83 3.81
C THR A 12 -11.31 -2.53 4.49
N ASP A 13 -12.20 -1.82 5.16
CA ASP A 13 -11.90 -0.54 5.80
C ASP A 13 -11.14 -0.65 7.14
N THR A 14 -11.18 -1.84 7.75
CA THR A 14 -10.34 -2.20 8.90
C THR A 14 -9.54 -3.45 8.60
N ASN A 15 -8.42 -3.65 9.31
CA ASN A 15 -7.63 -4.87 9.18
C ASN A 15 -8.46 -6.10 9.54
N GLU A 16 -9.20 -6.03 10.63
CA GLU A 16 -10.02 -7.13 11.12
C GLU A 16 -11.08 -7.56 10.11
N SER A 17 -11.87 -6.63 9.60
CA SER A 17 -12.94 -6.96 8.63
C SER A 17 -12.39 -7.46 7.30
N GLY A 18 -11.30 -6.89 6.81
CA GLY A 18 -10.66 -7.33 5.58
C GLY A 18 -10.09 -8.74 5.69
N LEU A 19 -9.44 -9.05 6.79
CA LEU A 19 -8.89 -10.40 7.05
C LEU A 19 -10.00 -11.43 7.27
N SER A 20 -11.04 -11.08 8.01
CA SER A 20 -12.22 -11.93 8.18
C SER A 20 -12.86 -12.28 6.84
N PHE A 21 -13.00 -11.29 5.97
CA PHE A 21 -13.52 -11.53 4.62
C PHE A 21 -12.65 -12.50 3.82
N LEU A 22 -11.33 -12.36 3.87
CA LEU A 22 -10.41 -13.28 3.18
C LEU A 22 -10.52 -14.71 3.72
N ASP A 23 -10.59 -14.85 5.04
CA ASP A 23 -10.69 -16.14 5.72
C ASP A 23 -12.05 -16.82 5.42
N GLU A 24 -13.15 -16.07 5.43
CA GLU A 24 -14.49 -16.58 5.13
C GLU A 24 -14.67 -16.94 3.64
N ALA A 25 -14.13 -16.15 2.74
CA ALA A 25 -14.18 -16.43 1.30
C ALA A 25 -13.41 -17.70 0.94
N ALA A 26 -12.35 -18.02 1.70
CA ALA A 26 -11.53 -19.23 1.56
C ALA A 26 -11.08 -19.54 0.11
N ALA A 27 -10.90 -18.50 -0.71
CA ALA A 27 -10.56 -18.62 -2.13
C ALA A 27 -9.05 -18.46 -2.33
N GLU A 28 -8.40 -19.48 -2.85
CA GLU A 28 -6.95 -19.52 -3.04
C GLU A 28 -6.41 -18.45 -4.00
N ASN A 29 -7.24 -17.98 -4.93
CA ASN A 29 -6.90 -16.94 -5.90
C ASN A 29 -7.25 -15.52 -5.44
N LEU A 30 -7.74 -15.32 -4.22
CA LEU A 30 -8.12 -14.04 -3.65
C LEU A 30 -6.96 -13.44 -2.84
N TYR A 31 -6.60 -12.21 -3.15
CA TYR A 31 -5.51 -11.45 -2.56
C TYR A 31 -5.97 -10.06 -2.17
N CYS A 32 -5.07 -9.24 -1.65
CA CYS A 32 -5.30 -7.83 -1.36
C CYS A 32 -4.36 -6.93 -2.16
N LEU A 33 -4.92 -5.83 -2.62
CA LEU A 33 -4.22 -4.65 -3.08
C LEU A 33 -4.24 -3.65 -1.92
N TRP A 34 -3.12 -3.57 -1.23
CA TRP A 34 -3.03 -2.74 -0.03
C TRP A 34 -2.74 -1.29 -0.36
N GLN A 35 -3.29 -0.39 0.45
CA GLN A 35 -2.98 1.05 0.43
C GLN A 35 -3.04 1.62 1.85
N PRO A 36 -2.34 2.75 2.12
CA PRO A 36 -2.38 3.40 3.42
C PRO A 36 -3.71 4.14 3.61
N THR A 37 -4.76 3.41 3.98
CA THR A 37 -6.11 3.95 4.18
C THR A 37 -6.10 5.08 5.21
N VAL A 38 -6.71 6.21 4.86
CA VAL A 38 -6.74 7.41 5.72
C VAL A 38 -7.48 7.21 7.05
N ALA A 39 -8.35 6.20 7.13
CA ALA A 39 -9.07 5.85 8.36
C ALA A 39 -8.19 5.17 9.42
N LEU A 40 -7.03 4.61 9.02
CA LEU A 40 -6.12 3.88 9.90
C LEU A 40 -4.90 4.74 10.24
N ASN A 41 -4.40 4.62 11.46
CA ASN A 41 -3.15 5.22 11.87
C ASN A 41 -1.94 4.42 11.34
N MET A 42 -0.72 4.93 11.56
CA MET A 42 0.51 4.30 11.06
C MET A 42 0.71 2.87 11.57
N ASP A 43 0.46 2.63 12.86
CA ASP A 43 0.66 1.30 13.45
C ASP A 43 -0.36 0.30 12.93
N GLU A 44 -1.61 0.70 12.77
CA GLU A 44 -2.66 -0.13 12.15
C GLU A 44 -2.35 -0.44 10.69
N ARG A 45 -1.82 0.52 9.92
CA ARG A 45 -1.41 0.31 8.52
C ARG A 45 -0.26 -0.71 8.43
N CYS A 46 0.74 -0.59 9.28
CA CYS A 46 1.86 -1.54 9.33
C CYS A 46 1.38 -2.93 9.78
N ALA A 47 0.52 -3.01 10.80
CA ALA A 47 -0.06 -4.28 11.24
C ALA A 47 -0.86 -4.97 10.13
N GLY A 48 -1.60 -4.22 9.32
CA GLY A 48 -2.31 -4.75 8.15
C GLY A 48 -1.37 -5.38 7.11
N LEU A 49 -0.23 -4.76 6.85
CA LEU A 49 0.80 -5.34 5.98
C LEU A 49 1.37 -6.64 6.55
N ASP A 50 1.75 -6.66 7.83
CA ASP A 50 2.25 -7.86 8.50
C ASP A 50 1.24 -9.01 8.45
N MET A 51 -0.04 -8.73 8.69
CA MET A 51 -1.10 -9.73 8.66
C MET A 51 -1.34 -10.30 7.26
N LEU A 52 -1.27 -9.47 6.23
CA LEU A 52 -1.40 -9.90 4.83
C LEU A 52 -0.19 -10.70 4.37
N GLU A 53 1.02 -10.30 4.75
CA GLU A 53 2.24 -11.04 4.45
C GLU A 53 2.26 -12.40 5.15
N ALA A 54 1.87 -12.47 6.42
CA ALA A 54 1.79 -13.72 7.17
C ALA A 54 0.81 -14.73 6.53
N ARG A 55 -0.21 -14.26 5.81
CA ARG A 55 -1.17 -15.08 5.08
C ARG A 55 -0.77 -15.35 3.62
N GLY A 56 0.29 -14.73 3.11
CA GLY A 56 0.65 -14.78 1.69
C GLY A 56 -0.43 -14.17 0.79
N ARG A 57 -1.14 -13.15 1.28
CA ARG A 57 -2.27 -12.52 0.57
C ARG A 57 -2.01 -11.09 0.08
N LEU A 58 -0.86 -10.53 0.33
CA LEU A 58 -0.48 -9.24 -0.23
C LEU A 58 -0.07 -9.42 -1.70
N LEU A 59 -0.80 -8.81 -2.63
CA LEU A 59 -0.48 -8.88 -4.07
C LEU A 59 0.34 -7.68 -4.52
N ASN A 60 -0.21 -6.49 -4.43
CA ASN A 60 0.40 -5.23 -4.87
C ASN A 60 0.08 -4.09 -3.89
N LEU A 61 0.69 -2.95 -4.13
CA LEU A 61 0.51 -1.74 -3.32
C LEU A 61 -0.01 -0.60 -4.21
N HIS A 62 -1.01 0.14 -3.75
CA HIS A 62 -1.28 1.49 -4.24
C HIS A 62 -0.37 2.49 -3.52
N VAL A 63 0.33 3.30 -4.28
CA VAL A 63 1.38 4.19 -3.81
C VAL A 63 0.96 5.63 -3.99
N TYR A 64 0.80 6.35 -2.89
CA TYR A 64 0.47 7.77 -2.86
C TYR A 64 0.82 8.39 -1.50
N TYR A 65 0.73 9.70 -1.42
CA TYR A 65 0.83 10.40 -0.15
C TYR A 65 -0.30 11.41 0.02
N TRP A 66 -0.97 11.34 1.17
CA TRP A 66 -2.00 12.26 1.60
C TRP A 66 -1.65 12.84 2.97
N LEU A 67 -1.84 14.14 3.14
CA LEU A 67 -1.69 14.83 4.40
C LEU A 67 -2.99 15.60 4.69
N GLU A 68 -3.57 15.38 5.88
CA GLU A 68 -4.82 16.02 6.29
C GLU A 68 -5.94 15.93 5.26
N GLY A 69 -6.10 14.77 4.65
CA GLY A 69 -7.13 14.49 3.65
C GLY A 69 -6.89 15.12 2.27
N LYS A 70 -5.69 15.65 2.02
CA LYS A 70 -5.31 16.25 0.73
C LYS A 70 -4.18 15.48 0.07
N ARG A 71 -4.25 15.35 -1.26
CA ARG A 71 -3.16 14.80 -2.05
C ARG A 71 -1.91 15.67 -1.93
N ARG A 72 -0.76 15.05 -1.82
CA ARG A 72 0.55 15.71 -1.74
C ARG A 72 1.54 15.04 -2.68
N PRO A 73 2.64 15.73 -3.07
CA PRO A 73 3.72 15.09 -3.78
C PRO A 73 4.24 13.88 -3.02
N PHE A 74 4.52 12.78 -3.71
CA PHE A 74 5.01 11.56 -3.06
C PHE A 74 6.30 11.78 -2.26
N ALA A 75 7.15 12.71 -2.70
CA ALA A 75 8.39 13.08 -2.00
C ALA A 75 8.18 13.49 -0.53
N GLU A 76 7.04 14.04 -0.18
CA GLU A 76 6.73 14.44 1.21
C GLU A 76 6.41 13.23 2.11
N GLY A 77 6.05 12.09 1.54
CA GLY A 77 5.66 10.87 2.26
C GLY A 77 6.75 9.79 2.34
N LEU A 78 7.99 10.09 1.93
CA LEU A 78 9.06 9.08 1.84
C LEU A 78 9.36 8.36 3.16
N ASP A 79 9.30 9.07 4.30
CA ASP A 79 9.56 8.47 5.60
C ASP A 79 8.47 7.46 6.01
N GLU A 80 7.20 7.78 5.73
CA GLU A 80 6.11 6.84 5.95
C GLU A 80 6.28 5.61 5.05
N TRP A 81 6.60 5.81 3.78
CA TRP A 81 6.78 4.70 2.84
C TRP A 81 8.02 3.84 3.13
N ARG A 82 9.10 4.42 3.67
CA ARG A 82 10.22 3.62 4.20
C ARG A 82 9.74 2.68 5.29
N ARG A 83 8.88 3.18 6.19
CA ARG A 83 8.32 2.37 7.27
C ARG A 83 7.43 1.25 6.72
N TYR A 84 6.51 1.53 5.79
CA TYR A 84 5.67 0.50 5.17
C TYR A 84 6.51 -0.59 4.48
N LEU A 85 7.55 -0.21 3.76
CA LEU A 85 8.41 -1.16 3.04
C LEU A 85 9.20 -2.10 3.96
N GLN A 86 9.38 -1.77 5.24
CA GLN A 86 9.96 -2.68 6.24
C GLN A 86 9.01 -3.85 6.57
N HIS A 87 7.72 -3.68 6.33
CA HIS A 87 6.67 -4.68 6.56
C HIS A 87 6.30 -5.46 5.29
N VAL A 88 7.00 -5.24 4.19
CA VAL A 88 6.73 -5.90 2.90
C VAL A 88 7.84 -6.87 2.56
N ASN A 89 7.49 -8.13 2.27
CA ASN A 89 8.47 -9.12 1.81
C ASN A 89 9.02 -8.75 0.43
N ARG A 90 10.30 -8.38 0.40
CA ARG A 90 11.00 -7.91 -0.79
C ARG A 90 11.50 -9.03 -1.71
N ASN A 91 11.41 -10.29 -1.27
CA ASN A 91 11.78 -11.44 -2.08
C ASN A 91 10.68 -11.87 -3.05
N GLU A 92 9.47 -11.36 -2.87
CA GLU A 92 8.36 -11.61 -3.77
C GLU A 92 8.21 -10.50 -4.80
N LYS A 93 7.95 -10.89 -6.06
CA LYS A 93 7.68 -9.93 -7.12
C LYS A 93 6.29 -9.35 -6.96
N ARG A 94 6.21 -8.04 -6.77
CA ARG A 94 4.96 -7.28 -6.73
C ARG A 94 5.15 -5.88 -7.30
N TYR A 95 4.06 -5.17 -7.52
CA TYR A 95 4.07 -3.84 -8.10
C TYR A 95 3.58 -2.80 -7.08
N GLY A 96 4.24 -1.63 -7.09
CA GLY A 96 3.69 -0.41 -6.51
C GLY A 96 3.08 0.41 -7.62
N LEU A 97 1.79 0.67 -7.54
CA LEU A 97 1.01 1.39 -8.54
C LEU A 97 0.75 2.81 -8.03
N LEU A 98 1.28 3.80 -8.73
CA LEU A 98 1.04 5.19 -8.38
C LEU A 98 -0.44 5.55 -8.56
N GLU A 99 -1.02 6.17 -7.54
CA GLU A 99 -2.39 6.62 -7.49
C GLU A 99 -2.47 8.04 -6.88
N PHE A 100 -3.54 8.77 -7.15
CA PHE A 100 -3.79 10.10 -6.55
C PHE A 100 -2.64 11.10 -6.70
N VAL A 101 -2.00 11.11 -7.86
CA VAL A 101 -0.96 12.10 -8.17
C VAL A 101 -1.50 13.51 -8.02
N LEU A 102 -0.75 14.38 -7.34
CA LEU A 102 -1.14 15.77 -7.13
C LEU A 102 -1.41 16.46 -8.48
N ASP A 103 -2.53 17.18 -8.56
CA ASP A 103 -3.00 17.94 -9.74
C ASP A 103 -3.21 17.09 -11.02
N ASN A 104 -3.05 15.77 -10.96
CA ASN A 104 -3.18 14.85 -12.10
C ASN A 104 -2.32 15.24 -13.32
N THR A 105 -1.15 15.84 -13.10
CA THR A 105 -0.23 16.23 -14.17
C THR A 105 0.76 15.12 -14.51
N GLU A 106 1.16 15.05 -15.78
CA GLU A 106 2.22 14.13 -16.21
C GLU A 106 3.56 14.42 -15.53
N GLU A 107 3.89 15.70 -15.37
CA GLU A 107 5.12 16.13 -14.72
C GLU A 107 5.21 15.61 -13.28
N GLN A 108 4.15 15.80 -12.48
CA GLN A 108 4.11 15.28 -11.10
C GLN A 108 4.12 13.75 -11.06
N PHE A 109 3.46 13.09 -12.01
CA PHE A 109 3.51 11.63 -12.12
C PHE A 109 4.95 11.12 -12.35
N LEU A 110 5.68 11.74 -13.25
CA LEU A 110 7.06 11.36 -13.56
C LEU A 110 7.98 11.60 -12.35
N GLU A 111 7.78 12.70 -11.62
CA GLU A 111 8.53 12.99 -10.40
C GLU A 111 8.22 11.96 -9.31
N ASP A 112 6.96 11.70 -9.03
CA ASP A 112 6.53 10.70 -8.04
C ASP A 112 7.07 9.30 -8.38
N ALA A 113 7.05 8.93 -9.67
CA ALA A 113 7.61 7.66 -10.14
C ALA A 113 9.13 7.58 -9.93
N ALA A 114 9.84 8.68 -10.14
CA ALA A 114 11.29 8.74 -9.90
C ALA A 114 11.61 8.60 -8.40
N GLN A 115 10.85 9.27 -7.54
CA GLN A 115 11.00 9.18 -6.08
C GLN A 115 10.70 7.76 -5.58
N TRP A 116 9.64 7.14 -6.09
CA TRP A 116 9.29 5.75 -5.76
C TRP A 116 10.40 4.76 -6.15
N LYS A 117 10.92 4.86 -7.36
CA LYS A 117 12.02 4.01 -7.84
C LYS A 117 13.28 4.18 -6.99
N ARG A 118 13.63 5.42 -6.62
CA ARG A 118 14.76 5.72 -5.76
C ARG A 118 14.58 5.08 -4.38
N LEU A 119 13.41 5.26 -3.77
CA LEU A 119 13.09 4.67 -2.47
C LEU A 119 13.20 3.14 -2.48
N LEU A 120 12.74 2.49 -3.54
CA LEU A 120 12.87 1.04 -3.71
C LEU A 120 14.35 0.60 -3.78
N GLN A 121 15.20 1.35 -4.47
CA GLN A 121 16.63 1.07 -4.55
C GLN A 121 17.32 1.25 -3.19
N GLU A 122 17.06 2.36 -2.50
CA GLU A 122 17.60 2.65 -1.16
C GLU A 122 17.24 1.56 -0.15
N THR A 123 16.00 1.11 -0.15
CA THR A 123 15.50 0.10 0.80
C THR A 123 15.85 -1.33 0.43
N ALA A 124 16.26 -1.60 -0.80
CA ALA A 124 16.73 -2.92 -1.25
C ALA A 124 18.18 -3.21 -0.81
N MET A 125 18.95 -2.17 -0.48
CA MET A 125 20.37 -2.28 -0.08
C MET A 125 20.56 -2.46 1.44
N ASN A 126 19.49 -2.37 2.20
CA ASN A 126 19.46 -2.58 3.66
C ASN A 126 18.86 -3.96 3.98
#